data_0d29339ddf150a4615e20125cd655efd
#
_entry.id   0d29339ddf150a4615e20125cd655efd
#
_cell.length_a   1.000
_cell.length_b   1.000
_cell.length_c   1.000
_cell.angle_alpha   90.00
_cell.angle_beta   90.00
_cell.angle_gamma   90.00
#
_symmetry.space_group_name_H-M   'P 1'
#
loop_
_entity.id
_entity.type
_entity.pdbx_description
1 polymer ?
#
loop_
_entity_poly.entity_id
_entity_poly.type
_entity_poly.pdbx_seq_one_letter_code
_entity_poly.pdbx_strand_id
1 'polypeptide(L)'
;RIYKNINELIEELFFKSCVFFQDYYRAFPRQSVTPFVNLGYAYILFAQKNKKIFEFVFLSKDRHGKTLYDLINGEEGYVSREIQLAASQGCKNASGLFMKMWIFIHGAASMSLTDDYDLKENETIEMLKDAYQAFR
;
A
#
# COMPACT_ATOMS: atom_id res chain seq x y z
N ARG A 1 -18.86 18.78 14.37
CA ARG A 1 -19.81 17.84 13.79
C ARG A 1 -20.47 16.95 14.84
N ILE A 2 -21.77 16.76 14.75
CA ILE A 2 -22.52 15.88 15.62
C ILE A 2 -22.74 14.55 14.89
N TYR A 3 -22.38 13.44 15.53
CA TYR A 3 -22.56 12.11 14.98
C TYR A 3 -23.85 11.49 15.51
N LYS A 4 -24.60 10.82 14.64
CA LYS A 4 -25.84 10.15 15.02
C LYS A 4 -25.59 8.93 15.89
N ASN A 5 -24.44 8.24 15.65
CA ASN A 5 -24.06 7.05 16.41
C ASN A 5 -22.56 6.80 16.24
N ILE A 6 -22.08 5.80 16.99
CA ILE A 6 -20.66 5.44 16.98
C ILE A 6 -20.21 4.90 15.61
N ASN A 7 -21.09 4.22 14.87
CA ASN A 7 -20.73 3.67 13.57
C ASN A 7 -20.45 4.78 12.55
N GLU A 8 -21.21 5.87 12.58
CA GLU A 8 -20.96 7.03 11.72
C GLU A 8 -19.62 7.66 12.04
N LEU A 9 -19.26 7.76 13.32
CA LEU A 9 -17.96 8.27 13.74
C LEU A 9 -16.82 7.38 13.25
N ILE A 10 -16.96 6.07 13.40
CA ILE A 10 -15.95 5.11 12.97
C ILE A 10 -15.75 5.19 11.45
N GLU A 11 -16.82 5.28 10.68
CA GLU A 11 -16.75 5.40 9.22
C GLU A 11 -16.01 6.68 8.81
N GLU A 12 -16.30 7.81 9.45
CA GLU A 12 -15.61 9.06 9.16
C GLU A 12 -14.13 8.96 9.48
N LEU A 13 -13.79 8.37 10.64
CA LEU A 13 -12.38 8.15 11.01
C LEU A 13 -11.67 7.24 10.02
N PHE A 14 -12.37 6.21 9.53
CA PHE A 14 -11.80 5.32 8.52
C PHE A 14 -11.42 6.08 7.25
N PHE A 15 -12.34 6.88 6.70
CA PHE A 15 -12.06 7.62 5.47
C PHE A 15 -10.99 8.69 5.67
N LYS A 16 -10.96 9.35 6.83
CA LYS A 16 -9.87 10.30 7.15
C LYS A 16 -8.51 9.59 7.24
N SER A 17 -8.50 8.37 7.78
CA SER A 17 -7.28 7.57 7.86
C SER A 17 -6.81 7.13 6.46
N CYS A 18 -7.73 6.84 5.55
CA CYS A 18 -7.39 6.57 4.16
C CYS A 18 -6.74 7.78 3.49
N VAL A 19 -7.28 8.97 3.72
CA VAL A 19 -6.69 10.21 3.20
C VAL A 19 -5.30 10.44 3.78
N PHE A 20 -5.11 10.11 5.05
CA PHE A 20 -3.81 10.22 5.70
C PHE A 20 -2.75 9.39 4.97
N PHE A 21 -3.08 8.14 4.59
CA PHE A 21 -2.18 7.32 3.79
C PHE A 21 -1.94 7.92 2.41
N GLN A 22 -2.99 8.41 1.74
CA GLN A 22 -2.86 9.03 0.42
C GLN A 22 -1.93 10.23 0.46
N ASP A 23 -2.06 11.08 1.47
CA ASP A 23 -1.19 12.24 1.67
C ASP A 23 0.24 11.82 1.97
N TYR A 24 0.40 10.77 2.77
CA TYR A 24 1.72 10.22 3.07
C TYR A 24 2.43 9.77 1.79
N TYR A 25 1.74 9.01 0.94
CA TYR A 25 2.36 8.55 -0.31
C TYR A 25 2.60 9.69 -1.29
N ARG A 26 1.69 10.66 -1.36
CA ARG A 26 1.87 11.82 -2.25
C ARG A 26 3.15 12.57 -1.93
N ALA A 27 3.50 12.69 -0.67
CA ALA A 27 4.72 13.36 -0.22
C ALA A 27 5.96 12.46 -0.24
N PHE A 28 5.79 11.17 -0.54
CA PHE A 28 6.87 10.20 -0.44
C PHE A 28 7.84 10.35 -1.60
N PRO A 29 9.18 10.49 -1.33
CA PRO A 29 10.17 10.64 -2.40
C PRO A 29 10.27 9.36 -3.23
N ARG A 30 10.38 9.53 -4.55
CA ARG A 30 10.54 8.38 -5.43
C ARG A 30 11.94 7.77 -5.28
N GLN A 31 12.00 6.46 -5.05
CA GLN A 31 13.24 5.72 -4.80
C GLN A 31 13.69 4.89 -6.00
N SER A 32 12.80 4.57 -6.93
CA SER A 32 13.11 3.64 -8.02
C SER A 32 12.20 3.88 -9.21
N VAL A 33 12.69 3.52 -10.40
CA VAL A 33 11.90 3.49 -11.64
C VAL A 33 11.23 2.14 -11.87
N THR A 34 11.52 1.15 -11.02
CA THR A 34 10.90 -0.17 -11.09
C THR A 34 9.45 -0.08 -10.62
N PRO A 35 8.48 -0.59 -11.41
CA PRO A 35 7.08 -0.56 -11.02
C PRO A 35 6.83 -1.19 -9.66
N PHE A 36 5.89 -0.64 -8.91
CA PHE A 36 5.43 -1.10 -7.59
C PHE A 36 6.45 -0.91 -6.45
N VAL A 37 7.72 -0.60 -6.74
CA VAL A 37 8.74 -0.50 -5.69
C VAL A 37 8.49 0.70 -4.78
N ASN A 38 8.19 1.87 -5.34
CA ASN A 38 7.94 3.06 -4.51
C ASN A 38 6.68 2.91 -3.67
N LEU A 39 5.62 2.43 -4.29
CA LEU A 39 4.34 2.24 -3.59
C LEU A 39 4.48 1.15 -2.51
N GLY A 40 5.17 0.06 -2.82
CA GLY A 40 5.41 -1.02 -1.87
C GLY A 40 6.28 -0.60 -0.70
N TYR A 41 7.34 0.14 -0.98
CA TYR A 41 8.23 0.63 0.07
C TYR A 41 7.49 1.61 0.99
N ALA A 42 6.74 2.54 0.41
CA ALA A 42 5.94 3.49 1.19
C ALA A 42 4.93 2.76 2.07
N TYR A 43 4.28 1.73 1.53
CA TYR A 43 3.30 0.93 2.25
C TYR A 43 3.92 0.22 3.46
N ILE A 44 5.07 -0.43 3.26
CA ILE A 44 5.80 -1.11 4.33
C ILE A 44 6.26 -0.11 5.40
N LEU A 45 6.82 1.02 4.98
CA LEU A 45 7.30 2.04 5.90
C LEU A 45 6.14 2.67 6.68
N PHE A 46 4.99 2.86 6.03
CA PHE A 46 3.79 3.35 6.68
C PHE A 46 3.34 2.38 7.79
N ALA A 47 3.36 1.08 7.52
CA ALA A 47 3.04 0.06 8.51
C ALA A 47 3.99 0.12 9.72
N GLN A 48 5.27 0.35 9.47
CA GLN A 48 6.27 0.45 10.54
C GLN A 48 6.07 1.68 11.42
N LYS A 49 5.77 2.81 10.81
CA LYS A 49 5.69 4.10 11.51
C LYS A 49 4.30 4.44 12.04
N ASN A 50 3.25 3.87 11.44
CA ASN A 50 1.86 4.18 11.78
C ASN A 50 1.06 2.89 11.97
N LYS A 51 1.53 2.02 12.86
CA LYS A 51 0.98 0.66 13.04
C LYS A 51 -0.53 0.65 13.26
N LYS A 52 -1.04 1.51 14.14
CA LYS A 52 -2.47 1.52 14.46
C LYS A 52 -3.34 2.00 13.31
N ILE A 53 -2.88 3.02 12.59
CA ILE A 53 -3.60 3.50 11.40
C ILE A 53 -3.55 2.44 10.31
N PHE A 54 -2.40 1.80 10.13
CA PHE A 54 -2.26 0.72 9.16
C PHE A 54 -3.24 -0.41 9.45
N GLU A 55 -3.32 -0.88 10.70
CA GLU A 55 -4.27 -1.93 11.09
C GLU A 55 -5.70 -1.50 10.83
N PHE A 56 -6.05 -0.28 11.20
CA PHE A 56 -7.41 0.23 11.05
C PHE A 56 -7.84 0.31 9.59
N VAL A 57 -6.97 0.76 8.70
CA VAL A 57 -7.30 0.93 7.28
C VAL A 57 -7.16 -0.38 6.51
N PHE A 58 -6.02 -1.05 6.64
CA PHE A 58 -5.65 -2.12 5.71
C PHE A 58 -5.93 -3.53 6.24
N LEU A 59 -6.13 -3.71 7.54
CA LEU A 59 -6.42 -5.01 8.15
C LEU A 59 -7.84 -5.12 8.68
N SER A 60 -8.63 -4.06 8.58
CA SER A 60 -10.02 -4.07 9.04
C SER A 60 -10.88 -4.95 8.13
N LYS A 61 -11.79 -5.71 8.73
CA LYS A 61 -12.77 -6.49 7.96
C LYS A 61 -13.80 -5.59 7.30
N ASP A 62 -14.20 -4.52 8.00
CA ASP A 62 -15.15 -3.55 7.47
C ASP A 62 -14.37 -2.41 6.80
N ARG A 63 -14.43 -2.37 5.50
CA ARG A 63 -13.81 -1.32 4.69
C ARG A 63 -14.84 -0.39 4.06
N HIS A 64 -16.05 -0.42 4.56
CA HIS A 64 -17.10 0.52 4.16
C HIS A 64 -17.31 0.54 2.64
N GLY A 65 -17.34 -0.65 2.03
CA GLY A 65 -17.57 -0.80 0.60
C GLY A 65 -16.32 -0.67 -0.27
N LYS A 66 -15.16 -0.43 0.31
CA LYS A 66 -13.89 -0.30 -0.43
C LYS A 66 -13.13 -1.62 -0.46
N THR A 67 -12.49 -1.91 -1.59
CA THR A 67 -11.52 -3.00 -1.68
C THR A 67 -10.15 -2.52 -1.24
N LEU A 68 -9.23 -3.44 -0.99
CA LEU A 68 -7.84 -3.08 -0.72
C LEU A 68 -7.24 -2.28 -1.89
N TYR A 69 -7.58 -2.68 -3.12
CA TYR A 69 -7.18 -1.95 -4.32
C TYR A 69 -7.64 -0.49 -4.26
N ASP A 70 -8.92 -0.26 -3.93
CA ASP A 70 -9.48 1.09 -3.84
C ASP A 70 -8.73 1.94 -2.82
N LEU A 71 -8.42 1.37 -1.65
CA LEU A 71 -7.76 2.10 -0.58
C LEU A 71 -6.35 2.54 -0.97
N ILE A 72 -5.61 1.69 -1.69
CA ILE A 72 -4.24 1.99 -2.11
C ILE A 72 -4.25 2.90 -3.33
N ASN A 73 -5.14 2.61 -4.29
CA ASN A 73 -5.22 3.37 -5.54
C ASN A 73 -5.60 4.84 -5.31
N GLY A 74 -6.58 5.06 -4.41
CA GLY A 74 -7.06 6.39 -4.10
C GLY A 74 -7.63 7.10 -5.34
N GLU A 75 -7.89 8.39 -5.19
CA GLU A 75 -8.41 9.20 -6.29
C GLU A 75 -7.35 9.49 -7.36
N GLU A 76 -6.08 9.46 -6.98
CA GLU A 76 -4.98 9.76 -7.90
C GLU A 76 -4.53 8.56 -8.74
N GLY A 77 -5.04 7.37 -8.46
CA GLY A 77 -4.75 6.20 -9.26
C GLY A 77 -3.33 5.66 -9.10
N TYR A 78 -2.81 5.62 -7.89
CA TYR A 78 -1.43 5.18 -7.64
C TYR A 78 -1.15 3.77 -8.14
N VAL A 79 -2.08 2.84 -7.92
CA VAL A 79 -1.93 1.46 -8.41
C VAL A 79 -2.06 1.40 -9.93
N SER A 80 -3.05 2.11 -10.48
CA SER A 80 -3.27 2.15 -11.93
C SER A 80 -2.04 2.66 -12.67
N ARG A 81 -1.36 3.66 -12.12
CA ARG A 81 -0.13 4.20 -12.71
C ARG A 81 0.99 3.17 -12.72
N GLU A 82 1.14 2.40 -11.64
CA GLU A 82 2.18 1.38 -11.57
C GLU A 82 1.89 0.22 -12.51
N ILE A 83 0.63 -0.15 -12.67
CA ILE A 83 0.22 -1.17 -13.64
C ILE A 83 0.55 -0.70 -15.06
N GLN A 84 0.23 0.55 -15.39
CA GLN A 84 0.55 1.12 -16.70
C GLN A 84 2.06 1.19 -16.93
N LEU A 85 2.82 1.55 -15.91
CA LEU A 85 4.28 1.59 -15.99
C LEU A 85 4.85 0.18 -16.27
N ALA A 86 4.37 -0.83 -15.56
CA ALA A 86 4.79 -2.21 -15.79
C ALA A 86 4.47 -2.67 -17.21
N ALA A 87 3.28 -2.35 -17.72
CA ALA A 87 2.89 -2.67 -19.08
C ALA A 87 3.82 -1.97 -20.09
N SER A 88 4.16 -0.71 -19.85
CA SER A 88 5.05 0.05 -20.74
C SER A 88 6.49 -0.52 -20.74
N GLN A 89 6.86 -1.24 -19.70
CA GLN A 89 8.17 -1.89 -19.59
C GLN A 89 8.13 -3.36 -20.07
N GLY A 90 7.08 -3.75 -20.76
CA GLY A 90 6.99 -5.06 -21.39
C GLY A 90 6.32 -6.16 -20.58
N CYS A 91 5.73 -5.84 -19.45
CA CYS A 91 4.99 -6.83 -18.67
C CYS A 91 3.68 -7.20 -19.39
N LYS A 92 3.48 -8.49 -19.69
CA LYS A 92 2.31 -8.96 -20.46
C LYS A 92 1.04 -8.98 -19.63
N ASN A 93 1.16 -9.23 -18.33
CA ASN A 93 0.00 -9.29 -17.42
C ASN A 93 0.26 -8.41 -16.20
N ALA A 94 0.26 -7.10 -16.41
CA ALA A 94 0.59 -6.14 -15.37
C ALA A 94 -0.41 -6.15 -14.21
N SER A 95 -1.69 -6.41 -14.50
CA SER A 95 -2.71 -6.51 -13.43
C SER A 95 -2.49 -7.74 -12.55
N GLY A 96 -2.14 -8.87 -13.17
CA GLY A 96 -1.79 -10.09 -12.41
C GLY A 96 -0.51 -9.90 -11.60
N LEU A 97 0.45 -9.17 -12.16
CA LEU A 97 1.68 -8.84 -11.44
C LEU A 97 1.37 -7.98 -10.21
N PHE A 98 0.44 -7.02 -10.31
CA PHE A 98 0.04 -6.24 -9.14
C PHE A 98 -0.42 -7.16 -8.00
N MET A 99 -1.26 -8.14 -8.29
CA MET A 99 -1.76 -9.05 -7.24
C MET A 99 -0.61 -9.82 -6.58
N LYS A 100 0.32 -10.35 -7.37
CA LYS A 100 1.48 -11.08 -6.84
C LYS A 100 2.35 -10.16 -5.98
N MET A 101 2.63 -8.97 -6.47
CA MET A 101 3.43 -7.99 -5.73
C MET A 101 2.74 -7.61 -4.43
N TRP A 102 1.40 -7.44 -4.46
CA TRP A 102 0.71 -6.97 -3.27
C TRP A 102 0.57 -8.04 -2.19
N ILE A 103 0.42 -9.30 -2.57
CA ILE A 103 0.50 -10.40 -1.60
C ILE A 103 1.85 -10.35 -0.88
N PHE A 104 2.92 -10.14 -1.62
CA PHE A 104 4.28 -10.06 -1.09
C PHE A 104 4.48 -8.82 -0.21
N ILE A 105 4.10 -7.65 -0.72
CA ILE A 105 4.24 -6.36 -0.02
C ILE A 105 3.38 -6.34 1.25
N HIS A 106 2.14 -6.80 1.16
CA HIS A 106 1.24 -6.83 2.30
C HIS A 106 1.76 -7.78 3.40
N GLY A 107 2.35 -8.89 3.00
CA GLY A 107 3.02 -9.80 3.93
C GLY A 107 4.15 -9.10 4.69
N ALA A 108 5.03 -8.41 3.98
CA ALA A 108 6.13 -7.66 4.59
C ALA A 108 5.63 -6.57 5.55
N ALA A 109 4.59 -5.82 5.12
CA ALA A 109 3.98 -4.79 5.96
C ALA A 109 3.37 -5.39 7.23
N SER A 110 2.69 -6.52 7.10
CA SER A 110 2.09 -7.22 8.25
C SER A 110 3.15 -7.70 9.24
N MET A 111 4.29 -8.19 8.76
CA MET A 111 5.41 -8.58 9.60
C MET A 111 5.99 -7.39 10.39
N SER A 112 5.86 -6.19 9.86
CA SER A 112 6.31 -4.98 10.54
C SER A 112 5.52 -4.68 11.81
N LEU A 113 4.29 -5.18 11.91
CA LEU A 113 3.43 -4.92 13.08
C LEU A 113 3.88 -5.71 14.31
N THR A 114 4.58 -6.81 14.13
CA THR A 114 5.02 -7.70 15.21
C THR A 114 6.53 -7.66 15.40
N ASP A 115 7.20 -6.68 14.79
CA ASP A 115 8.65 -6.49 14.84
C ASP A 115 9.46 -7.68 14.25
N ASP A 116 8.82 -8.48 13.39
CA ASP A 116 9.48 -9.60 12.71
C ASP A 116 10.17 -9.16 11.42
N TYR A 117 9.92 -7.93 10.98
CA TYR A 117 10.52 -7.39 9.77
C TYR A 117 11.74 -6.55 10.16
N ASP A 118 12.92 -7.02 9.82
CA ASP A 118 14.18 -6.40 10.23
C ASP A 118 15.05 -5.90 9.06
N LEU A 119 14.51 -5.88 7.85
CA LEU A 119 15.23 -5.35 6.70
C LEU A 119 15.35 -3.84 6.76
N LYS A 120 16.51 -3.32 6.39
CA LYS A 120 16.77 -1.89 6.30
C LYS A 120 16.18 -1.33 5.01
N GLU A 121 16.22 0.00 4.86
CA GLU A 121 15.67 0.70 3.71
C GLU A 121 16.19 0.15 2.38
N ASN A 122 17.51 0.13 2.19
CA ASN A 122 18.10 -0.35 0.95
C ASN A 122 17.82 -1.84 0.70
N GLU A 123 17.77 -2.63 1.74
CA GLU A 123 17.44 -4.07 1.64
C GLU A 123 15.98 -4.27 1.22
N THR A 124 15.08 -3.45 1.75
CA THR A 124 13.67 -3.49 1.36
C THR A 124 13.49 -3.14 -0.11
N ILE A 125 14.16 -2.08 -0.58
CA ILE A 125 14.07 -1.65 -1.97
C ILE A 125 14.61 -2.75 -2.90
N GLU A 126 15.75 -3.35 -2.57
CA GLU A 126 16.32 -4.43 -3.39
C GLU A 126 15.42 -5.67 -3.38
N MET A 127 14.83 -6.02 -2.25
CA MET A 127 13.88 -7.12 -2.15
C MET A 127 12.67 -6.90 -3.06
N LEU A 128 12.14 -5.68 -3.09
CA LEU A 128 10.99 -5.36 -3.95
C LEU A 128 11.37 -5.40 -5.44
N LYS A 129 12.55 -4.94 -5.80
CA LYS A 129 13.05 -5.05 -7.17
C LYS A 129 13.19 -6.52 -7.59
N ASP A 130 13.76 -7.34 -6.72
CA ASP A 130 13.93 -8.77 -6.98
C ASP A 130 12.56 -9.46 -7.14
N ALA A 131 11.61 -9.12 -6.28
CA ALA A 131 10.25 -9.67 -6.38
C ALA A 131 9.59 -9.27 -7.71
N TYR A 132 9.73 -8.02 -8.13
CA TYR A 132 9.20 -7.57 -9.41
C TYR A 132 9.77 -8.40 -10.56
N GLN A 133 11.07 -8.60 -10.60
CA GLN A 133 11.70 -9.40 -11.66
C GLN A 133 11.27 -10.87 -11.61
N ALA A 134 11.11 -11.42 -10.42
CA ALA A 134 10.73 -12.82 -10.26
C ALA A 134 9.27 -13.07 -10.67
N PHE A 135 8.38 -12.13 -10.39
CA PHE A 135 6.93 -12.30 -10.61
C PHE A 135 6.46 -11.92 -12.01
N ARG A 136 7.22 -11.09 -12.72
CA ARG A 136 6.79 -10.60 -14.04
C ARG A 136 6.85 -11.65 -15.14
#